data_da4db88894de0ce8e156a1c093fc4de2
#
_entry.id   da4db88894de0ce8e156a1c093fc4de2
#
_cell.length_a   1.000
_cell.length_b   1.000
_cell.length_c   1.000
_cell.angle_alpha   90.00
_cell.angle_beta   90.00
_cell.angle_gamma   90.00
#
_symmetry.space_group_name_H-M   'P 1'
#
loop_
_entity.id
_entity.type
_entity.pdbx_description
1 polymer ?
#
loop_
_entity_poly.entity_id
_entity_poly.type
_entity_poly.pdbx_seq_one_letter_code
_entity_poly.pdbx_strand_id
1 'polypeptide(L)'
;MVGLVVVSHSATAAEGIVDVAAEMGGDTAIEAAGGDDGIGTDADRISDALAAADDGDGVVVLVDLGSAVMNAEVAIEMHDGEAVIADGPVLEGAVNAAVAATDPKASLESVVEQAEAAADISKT
;
A
#
# COMPACT_ATOMS: atom_id res chain seq x y z
N MET A 1 7.15 1.56 12.53
CA MET A 1 5.91 2.12 11.95
C MET A 1 5.33 1.16 10.92
N VAL A 2 4.04 1.08 10.82
CA VAL A 2 3.38 0.32 9.74
C VAL A 2 3.75 0.96 8.41
N GLY A 3 4.22 0.13 7.46
CA GLY A 3 4.56 0.60 6.12
C GLY A 3 3.42 0.42 5.13
N LEU A 4 3.55 1.04 3.97
CA LEU A 4 2.56 0.96 2.91
C LEU A 4 3.21 0.56 1.59
N VAL A 5 2.50 -0.22 0.81
CA VAL A 5 2.86 -0.51 -0.58
C VAL A 5 1.65 -0.22 -1.47
N VAL A 6 1.88 0.57 -2.50
CA VAL A 6 0.87 0.88 -3.51
C VAL A 6 1.18 0.07 -4.76
N VAL A 7 0.27 -0.80 -5.14
CA VAL A 7 0.41 -1.67 -6.31
C VAL A 7 -0.47 -1.14 -7.44
N SER A 8 0.12 -0.89 -8.59
CA SER A 8 -0.61 -0.45 -9.77
C SER A 8 -0.11 -1.17 -11.01
N HIS A 9 -0.97 -1.30 -12.00
CA HIS A 9 -0.60 -1.79 -13.32
C HIS A 9 0.33 -0.82 -14.06
N SER A 10 0.37 0.43 -13.61
CA SER A 10 1.23 1.48 -14.16
C SER A 10 2.24 1.92 -13.11
N ALA A 11 3.53 1.84 -13.42
CA ALA A 11 4.58 2.32 -12.52
C ALA A 11 4.42 3.83 -12.23
N THR A 12 4.08 4.61 -13.23
CA THR A 12 3.87 6.06 -13.09
C THR A 12 2.70 6.35 -12.14
N ALA A 13 1.60 5.60 -12.28
CA ALA A 13 0.44 5.77 -11.40
C ALA A 13 0.80 5.42 -9.95
N ALA A 14 1.50 4.30 -9.73
CA ALA A 14 1.92 3.91 -8.38
C ALA A 14 2.80 4.98 -7.74
N GLU A 15 3.77 5.49 -8.47
CA GLU A 15 4.67 6.55 -7.99
C GLU A 15 3.91 7.84 -7.66
N GLY A 16 2.95 8.23 -8.51
CA GLY A 16 2.14 9.42 -8.28
C GLY A 16 1.27 9.30 -7.03
N ILE A 17 0.68 8.14 -6.80
CA ILE A 17 -0.12 7.90 -5.59
C ILE A 17 0.77 7.95 -4.35
N VAL A 18 1.96 7.35 -4.41
CA VAL A 18 2.93 7.41 -3.32
C VAL A 18 3.31 8.86 -3.02
N ASP A 19 3.54 9.68 -4.05
CA ASP A 19 3.87 11.10 -3.87
C ASP A 19 2.77 11.84 -3.09
N VAL A 20 1.50 11.58 -3.43
CA VAL A 20 0.37 12.22 -2.73
C VAL A 20 0.29 11.74 -1.29
N ALA A 21 0.36 10.42 -1.06
CA ALA A 21 0.28 9.86 0.29
C ALA A 21 1.44 10.30 1.18
N ALA A 22 2.64 10.41 0.62
CA ALA A 22 3.84 10.82 1.36
C ALA A 22 3.74 12.23 1.94
N GLU A 23 2.97 13.13 1.30
CA GLU A 23 2.73 14.47 1.85
C GLU A 23 2.08 14.42 3.24
N MET A 24 1.31 13.37 3.52
CA MET A 24 0.55 13.22 4.75
C MET A 24 1.16 12.20 5.72
N GLY A 25 2.15 11.45 5.28
CA GLY A 25 2.61 10.26 6.00
C GLY A 25 3.78 10.47 6.96
N GLY A 26 4.32 11.68 7.05
CA GLY A 26 5.48 11.92 7.93
C GLY A 26 6.65 10.99 7.58
N ASP A 27 7.10 10.21 8.56
CA ASP A 27 8.23 9.28 8.39
C ASP A 27 7.80 7.89 7.92
N THR A 28 6.53 7.69 7.60
CA THR A 28 6.01 6.40 7.14
C THR A 28 6.70 5.96 5.85
N ALA A 29 7.17 4.72 5.81
CA ALA A 29 7.73 4.15 4.59
C ALA A 29 6.58 3.80 3.63
N ILE A 30 6.58 4.40 2.45
CA ILE A 30 5.56 4.19 1.43
C ILE A 30 6.28 3.87 0.13
N GLU A 31 6.06 2.66 -0.40
CA GLU A 31 6.75 2.17 -1.58
C GLU A 31 5.77 1.92 -2.73
N ALA A 32 6.23 2.20 -3.93
CA ALA A 32 5.46 1.96 -5.15
C ALA A 32 5.87 0.62 -5.78
N ALA A 33 4.90 -0.16 -6.25
CA ALA A 33 5.14 -1.37 -7.00
C ALA A 33 4.30 -1.34 -8.27
N GLY A 34 4.89 -0.92 -9.36
CA GLY A 34 4.25 -0.88 -10.68
C GLY A 34 4.72 -2.00 -11.57
N GLY A 35 4.21 -2.02 -12.79
CA GLY A 35 4.66 -2.94 -13.82
C GLY A 35 6.08 -2.62 -14.26
N ASP A 36 6.80 -3.64 -14.72
CA ASP A 36 8.21 -3.50 -15.10
C ASP A 36 8.36 -2.86 -16.48
N ASP A 37 7.71 -3.41 -17.48
CA ASP A 37 7.83 -3.01 -18.87
C ASP A 37 6.48 -2.63 -19.46
N GLY A 38 5.87 -1.55 -18.99
CA GLY A 38 4.59 -1.08 -19.46
C GLY A 38 3.47 -1.36 -18.46
N ILE A 39 2.37 -1.95 -18.93
CA ILE A 39 1.19 -2.17 -18.09
C ILE A 39 1.18 -3.59 -17.55
N GLY A 40 0.91 -3.71 -16.24
CA GLY A 40 0.81 -5.00 -15.56
C GLY A 40 1.37 -4.94 -14.15
N THR A 41 1.28 -6.04 -13.43
CA THR A 41 1.85 -6.18 -12.09
C THR A 41 2.90 -7.28 -12.08
N ASP A 42 3.79 -7.24 -11.10
CA ASP A 42 4.91 -8.17 -10.99
C ASP A 42 5.10 -8.53 -9.52
N ALA A 43 4.95 -9.82 -9.21
CA ALA A 43 5.07 -10.30 -7.83
C ALA A 43 6.45 -10.02 -7.22
N ASP A 44 7.52 -10.09 -8.01
CA ASP A 44 8.87 -9.82 -7.51
C ASP A 44 9.04 -8.35 -7.12
N ARG A 45 8.48 -7.44 -7.91
CA ARG A 45 8.51 -6.01 -7.58
C ARG A 45 7.71 -5.70 -6.33
N ILE A 46 6.55 -6.35 -6.17
CA ILE A 46 5.74 -6.20 -4.97
C ILE A 46 6.52 -6.74 -3.76
N SER A 47 7.18 -7.89 -3.91
CA SER A 47 7.98 -8.48 -2.85
C SER A 47 9.12 -7.55 -2.41
N ASP A 48 9.81 -6.94 -3.36
CA ASP A 48 10.86 -5.96 -3.07
C ASP A 48 10.32 -4.75 -2.33
N ALA A 49 9.14 -4.27 -2.73
CA ALA A 49 8.48 -3.14 -2.08
C ALA A 49 8.06 -3.47 -0.65
N LEU A 50 7.55 -4.68 -0.41
CA LEU A 50 7.21 -5.15 0.93
C LEU A 50 8.44 -5.14 1.84
N ALA A 51 9.55 -5.67 1.34
CA ALA A 51 10.80 -5.69 2.12
C ALA A 51 11.29 -4.27 2.45
N ALA A 52 11.16 -3.35 1.50
CA ALA A 52 11.58 -1.96 1.70
C ALA A 52 10.69 -1.21 2.68
N ALA A 53 9.39 -1.51 2.70
CA ALA A 53 8.43 -0.81 3.55
C ALA A 53 8.33 -1.38 4.97
N ASP A 54 8.73 -2.62 5.19
CA ASP A 54 8.55 -3.31 6.47
C ASP A 54 9.70 -3.03 7.43
N ASP A 55 9.40 -2.38 8.53
CA ASP A 55 10.37 -2.17 9.62
C ASP A 55 10.07 -3.04 10.85
N GLY A 56 9.20 -4.04 10.70
CA GLY A 56 8.82 -4.96 11.76
C GLY A 56 7.39 -4.83 12.25
N ASP A 57 6.71 -3.75 11.88
CA ASP A 57 5.32 -3.47 12.32
C ASP A 57 4.26 -3.87 11.29
N GLY A 58 4.68 -4.48 10.19
CA GLY A 58 3.79 -4.92 9.13
C GLY A 58 3.61 -3.88 8.02
N VAL A 59 2.95 -4.32 6.95
CA VAL A 59 2.75 -3.51 5.74
C VAL A 59 1.30 -3.61 5.29
N VAL A 60 0.70 -2.48 4.94
CA VAL A 60 -0.62 -2.42 4.29
C VAL A 60 -0.40 -2.28 2.79
N VAL A 61 -1.06 -3.13 2.03
CA VAL A 61 -0.99 -3.14 0.57
C VAL A 61 -2.30 -2.60 0.00
N LEU A 62 -2.20 -1.66 -0.92
CA LEU A 62 -3.34 -1.14 -1.67
C LEU A 62 -3.11 -1.42 -3.15
N VAL A 63 -4.15 -1.88 -3.83
CA VAL A 63 -4.11 -2.24 -5.24
C VAL A 63 -5.06 -1.36 -6.04
N ASP A 64 -4.71 -1.06 -7.29
CA ASP A 64 -5.54 -0.25 -8.16
C ASP A 64 -6.73 -1.02 -8.73
N LEU A 65 -6.53 -2.26 -9.10
CA LEU A 65 -7.54 -3.11 -9.70
C LEU A 65 -7.52 -4.50 -9.07
N GLY A 66 -8.66 -5.17 -9.09
CA GLY A 66 -8.76 -6.53 -8.55
C GLY A 66 -7.79 -7.51 -9.19
N SER A 67 -7.41 -7.31 -10.45
CA SER A 67 -6.45 -8.19 -11.13
C SER A 67 -5.04 -8.13 -10.53
N ALA A 68 -4.71 -7.11 -9.73
CA ALA A 68 -3.44 -7.03 -9.03
C ALA A 68 -3.39 -7.90 -7.77
N VAL A 69 -4.54 -8.32 -7.25
CA VAL A 69 -4.63 -9.05 -5.97
C VAL A 69 -3.83 -10.35 -6.01
N MET A 70 -3.91 -11.11 -7.11
CA MET A 70 -3.23 -12.39 -7.20
C MET A 70 -1.71 -12.26 -7.05
N ASN A 71 -1.10 -11.32 -7.77
CA ASN A 71 0.34 -11.08 -7.64
C ASN A 71 0.72 -10.53 -6.27
N ALA A 72 -0.14 -9.69 -5.69
CA ALA A 72 0.07 -9.19 -4.34
C ALA A 72 0.02 -10.33 -3.31
N GLU A 73 -0.92 -11.26 -3.44
CA GLU A 73 -1.00 -12.42 -2.56
C GLU A 73 0.23 -13.32 -2.66
N VAL A 74 0.73 -13.54 -3.88
CA VAL A 74 1.97 -14.30 -4.07
C VAL A 74 3.14 -13.63 -3.36
N ALA A 75 3.28 -12.32 -3.50
CA ALA A 75 4.34 -11.57 -2.84
C ALA A 75 4.22 -11.63 -1.31
N ILE A 76 3.00 -11.53 -0.79
CA ILE A 76 2.74 -11.61 0.65
C ILE A 76 3.15 -13.00 1.19
N GLU A 77 2.84 -14.06 0.47
CA GLU A 77 3.26 -15.41 0.90
C GLU A 77 4.77 -15.57 0.96
N MET A 78 5.51 -14.87 0.10
CA MET A 78 6.97 -14.91 0.08
C MET A 78 7.62 -13.97 1.12
N HIS A 79 6.82 -13.09 1.72
CA HIS A 79 7.31 -12.11 2.68
C HIS A 79 7.39 -12.71 4.09
N ASP A 80 8.48 -12.46 4.81
CA ASP A 80 8.68 -13.01 6.15
C ASP A 80 7.87 -12.29 7.23
N GLY A 81 7.49 -11.05 6.99
CA GLY A 81 6.69 -10.27 7.95
C GLY A 81 5.20 -10.37 7.68
N GLU A 82 4.43 -9.55 8.38
CA GLU A 82 2.99 -9.46 8.16
C GLU A 82 2.68 -8.42 7.08
N ALA A 83 1.81 -8.78 6.16
CA ALA A 83 1.31 -7.85 5.16
C ALA A 83 -0.15 -8.18 4.86
N VAL A 84 -0.98 -7.16 4.70
CA VAL A 84 -2.42 -7.31 4.49
C VAL A 84 -2.85 -6.40 3.34
N ILE A 85 -3.65 -6.94 2.42
CA ILE A 85 -4.28 -6.13 1.38
C ILE A 85 -5.52 -5.47 1.97
N ALA A 86 -5.56 -4.15 1.95
CA ALA A 86 -6.74 -3.39 2.36
C ALA A 86 -7.71 -3.28 1.18
N ASP A 87 -8.98 -3.57 1.43
CA ASP A 87 -10.03 -3.49 0.42
C ASP A 87 -10.60 -2.07 0.39
N GLY A 88 -9.99 -1.21 -0.39
CA GLY A 88 -10.40 0.20 -0.49
C GLY A 88 -9.86 0.87 -1.74
N PRO A 89 -10.31 2.09 -2.03
CA PRO A 89 -9.83 2.85 -3.19
C PRO A 89 -8.35 3.19 -3.03
N VAL A 90 -7.58 2.96 -4.10
CA VAL A 90 -6.11 2.97 -3.99
C VAL A 90 -5.54 4.32 -3.56
N LEU A 91 -6.01 5.43 -4.12
CA LEU A 91 -5.47 6.75 -3.77
C LEU A 91 -5.95 7.20 -2.40
N GLU A 92 -7.26 7.24 -2.19
CA GLU A 92 -7.84 7.68 -0.91
C GLU A 92 -7.43 6.74 0.22
N GLY A 93 -7.39 5.44 -0.06
CA GLY A 93 -6.95 4.44 0.92
C GLY A 93 -5.48 4.63 1.30
N ALA A 94 -4.62 4.93 0.34
CA ALA A 94 -3.21 5.21 0.63
C ALA A 94 -3.04 6.47 1.49
N VAL A 95 -3.78 7.52 1.21
CA VAL A 95 -3.75 8.75 2.00
C VAL A 95 -4.22 8.48 3.44
N ASN A 96 -5.37 7.80 3.59
CA ASN A 96 -5.89 7.47 4.92
C ASN A 96 -4.93 6.58 5.71
N ALA A 97 -4.33 5.59 5.05
CA ALA A 97 -3.37 4.70 5.68
C ALA A 97 -2.11 5.47 6.12
N ALA A 98 -1.62 6.36 5.26
CA ALA A 98 -0.44 7.16 5.58
C ALA A 98 -0.67 8.04 6.82
N VAL A 99 -1.83 8.71 6.89
CA VAL A 99 -2.20 9.51 8.05
C VAL A 99 -2.30 8.63 9.30
N ALA A 100 -2.99 7.50 9.20
CA ALA A 100 -3.18 6.59 10.33
C ALA A 100 -1.84 6.04 10.85
N ALA A 101 -0.89 5.77 9.97
CA ALA A 101 0.41 5.23 10.33
C ALA A 101 1.27 6.20 11.15
N THR A 102 0.97 7.50 11.11
CA THR A 102 1.70 8.49 11.91
C THR A 102 1.35 8.46 13.40
N ASP A 103 0.24 7.83 13.77
CA ASP A 103 -0.16 7.70 15.18
C ASP A 103 0.84 6.78 15.89
N PRO A 104 1.44 7.21 17.02
CA PRO A 104 2.35 6.35 17.79
C PRO A 104 1.73 5.03 18.26
N LYS A 105 0.41 4.97 18.33
CA LYS A 105 -0.34 3.78 18.74
C LYS A 105 -0.86 2.96 17.55
N ALA A 106 -0.49 3.32 16.33
CA ALA A 106 -0.94 2.62 15.14
C ALA A 106 -0.53 1.15 15.16
N SER A 107 -1.46 0.29 14.77
CA SER A 107 -1.24 -1.13 14.55
C SER A 107 -1.54 -1.45 13.09
N LEU A 108 -1.08 -2.59 12.60
CA LEU A 108 -1.42 -3.04 11.25
C LEU A 108 -2.95 -3.04 11.07
N GLU A 109 -3.69 -3.58 12.04
CA GLU A 109 -5.15 -3.62 11.98
C GLU A 109 -5.77 -2.23 11.91
N SER A 110 -5.32 -1.28 12.74
CA SER A 110 -5.89 0.07 12.75
C SER A 110 -5.62 0.82 11.44
N VAL A 111 -4.46 0.62 10.84
CA VAL A 111 -4.13 1.24 9.55
C VAL A 111 -4.96 0.63 8.42
N VAL A 112 -5.15 -0.70 8.42
CA VAL A 112 -6.03 -1.37 7.46
C VAL A 112 -7.46 -0.82 7.56
N GLU A 113 -8.00 -0.67 8.77
CA GLU A 113 -9.34 -0.12 8.97
C GLU A 113 -9.48 1.28 8.37
N GLN A 114 -8.50 2.14 8.55
CA GLN A 114 -8.54 3.50 8.00
C GLN A 114 -8.42 3.51 6.48
N ALA A 115 -7.59 2.63 5.92
CA ALA A 115 -7.50 2.49 4.47
C ALA A 115 -8.85 2.06 3.89
N GLU A 116 -9.50 1.08 4.51
CA GLU A 116 -10.78 0.56 4.04
C GLU A 116 -11.93 1.56 4.24
N ALA A 117 -11.87 2.38 5.27
CA ALA A 117 -12.86 3.43 5.51
C ALA A 117 -12.90 4.46 4.38
N ALA A 118 -11.85 4.56 3.58
CA ALA A 118 -11.81 5.45 2.43
C ALA A 118 -12.91 5.15 1.39
N ALA A 119 -13.41 3.92 1.37
CA ALA A 119 -14.50 3.55 0.45
C ALA A 119 -15.80 4.32 0.72
N ASP A 120 -15.98 4.85 1.93
CA ASP A 120 -17.19 5.56 2.33
C ASP A 120 -17.07 7.10 2.22
N ILE A 121 -15.93 7.60 1.75
CA ILE A 121 -15.69 9.04 1.63
C ILE A 121 -16.48 9.60 0.45
N SER A 122 -17.24 10.67 0.70
CA SER A 122 -17.87 11.47 -0.36
C SER A 122 -17.00 12.69 -0.65
N LYS A 123 -16.80 12.97 -1.94
CA LYS A 123 -15.99 14.11 -2.38
C LYS A 123 -16.82 15.31 -2.79
N THR A 124 -18.14 15.16 -2.83
CA THR A 124 -19.03 16.22 -3.32
C THR A 124 -20.18 16.52 -2.37
#